data_03be5995c43dda558a278d11bdd93d5d
#
_entry.id   03be5995c43dda558a278d11bdd93d5d
#
_cell.length_a   1.000
_cell.length_b   1.000
_cell.length_c   1.000
_cell.angle_alpha   90.00
_cell.angle_beta   90.00
_cell.angle_gamma   90.00
#
_symmetry.space_group_name_H-M   'P 1'
#
loop_
_entity.id
_entity.type
_entity.pdbx_description
1 polymer ?
#
loop_
_entity_poly.entity_id
_entity_poly.type
_entity_poly.pdbx_seq_one_letter_code
_entity_poly.pdbx_strand_id
1 'polypeptide(L)'
;GTLTAVLSGLVCLAATAGYLSTQKKDAPQVFTKLSVGAAHAAPAREFHPKELFLSWLPYLLLAVLVIAVNLPSTKPLFAGKAKGWEWLLVKFKIYNPNKLYAFTWLQSPGTIMLIAGCIAFPFLGIPFKTAGQQFGKTARQMIPSFIAVASILSISEVMNLALPIVDPKTKLAVWGVVGVKQISMVNTMANTLVASVSHYVYPAIAPIFGTIGVFLTGSNTSANALFGNLQKLTAQGMGLSEYLMASAGSAGSAAGKMISPQSIVIAATAVGLLGSEGRIMRQTIKYTIPFVLVLGLMVLGYAFVFPHLVP
;
A
#
# COMPACT_ATOMS: atom_id res chain seq x y z
N GLY A 1 1.58 -0.86 -14.61
CA GLY A 1 1.58 -0.91 -13.18
C GLY A 1 2.74 -0.21 -12.47
N THR A 2 3.88 -0.88 -12.28
CA THR A 2 5.02 -0.34 -11.50
C THR A 2 5.68 0.89 -12.12
N LEU A 3 5.84 0.91 -13.44
CA LEU A 3 6.42 2.06 -14.15
C LEU A 3 5.53 3.31 -14.02
N THR A 4 4.22 3.13 -14.13
CA THR A 4 3.22 4.21 -13.95
C THR A 4 3.29 4.79 -12.54
N ALA A 5 3.45 3.94 -11.51
CA ALA A 5 3.58 4.39 -10.12
C ALA A 5 4.87 5.19 -9.88
N VAL A 6 6.00 4.78 -10.47
CA VAL A 6 7.26 5.52 -10.39
C VAL A 6 7.15 6.88 -11.08
N LEU A 7 6.60 6.91 -12.30
CA LEU A 7 6.41 8.17 -13.05
C LEU A 7 5.46 9.11 -12.33
N SER A 8 4.33 8.62 -11.82
CA SER A 8 3.39 9.45 -11.05
C SER A 8 4.01 9.99 -9.76
N GLY A 9 4.84 9.19 -9.08
CA GLY A 9 5.59 9.62 -7.90
C GLY A 9 6.59 10.73 -8.22
N LEU A 10 7.33 10.63 -9.32
CA LEU A 10 8.26 11.65 -9.78
C LEU A 10 7.54 12.95 -10.18
N VAL A 11 6.43 12.85 -10.90
CA VAL A 11 5.60 14.02 -11.27
C VAL A 11 5.04 14.69 -10.01
N CYS A 12 4.55 13.93 -9.05
CA CYS A 12 4.04 14.44 -7.78
C CYS A 12 5.15 15.14 -6.97
N LEU A 13 6.35 14.57 -6.90
CA LEU A 13 7.52 15.19 -6.27
C LEU A 13 7.90 16.50 -6.94
N ALA A 14 7.98 16.51 -8.27
CA ALA A 14 8.31 17.73 -9.05
C ALA A 14 7.25 18.81 -8.87
N ALA A 15 5.96 18.46 -8.93
CA ALA A 15 4.86 19.38 -8.69
C ALA A 15 4.87 19.96 -7.27
N THR A 16 5.12 19.10 -6.25
CA THR A 16 5.22 19.54 -4.85
C THR A 16 6.42 20.43 -4.63
N ALA A 17 7.58 20.08 -5.17
CA ALA A 17 8.78 20.92 -5.10
C ALA A 17 8.59 22.27 -5.82
N GLY A 18 7.95 22.27 -6.99
CA GLY A 18 7.58 23.47 -7.72
C GLY A 18 6.62 24.35 -6.90
N TYR A 19 5.56 23.77 -6.35
CA TYR A 19 4.62 24.47 -5.48
C TYR A 19 5.30 25.07 -4.24
N LEU A 20 6.12 24.30 -3.53
CA LEU A 20 6.84 24.77 -2.37
C LEU A 20 7.87 25.85 -2.70
N SER A 21 8.47 25.82 -3.89
CA SER A 21 9.40 26.88 -4.34
C SER A 21 8.69 28.20 -4.59
N THR A 22 7.41 28.20 -5.00
CA THR A 22 6.59 29.41 -5.15
C THR A 22 6.14 29.99 -3.79
N GLN A 23 6.03 29.14 -2.77
CA GLN A 23 5.58 29.53 -1.42
C GLN A 23 6.71 30.06 -0.50
N LYS A 24 7.91 30.28 -1.05
CA LYS A 24 9.11 30.70 -0.29
C LYS A 24 8.97 31.97 0.56
N LYS A 25 7.93 32.76 0.40
CA LYS A 25 7.70 34.01 1.14
C LYS A 25 6.83 33.86 2.39
N ASP A 26 6.03 32.81 2.46
CA ASP A 26 5.12 32.57 3.58
C ASP A 26 5.19 31.13 4.05
N ALA A 27 6.36 30.70 4.56
CA ALA A 27 6.45 29.45 5.30
C ALA A 27 5.38 29.51 6.40
N PRO A 28 4.32 28.68 6.35
CA PRO A 28 3.21 28.88 7.26
C PRO A 28 3.72 28.80 8.69
N GLN A 29 3.35 29.77 9.52
CA GLN A 29 3.69 29.85 10.94
C GLN A 29 3.35 28.58 11.73
N VAL A 30 2.63 27.65 11.11
CA VAL A 30 2.37 26.30 11.58
C VAL A 30 3.66 25.49 11.76
N PHE A 31 4.64 25.61 10.87
CA PHE A 31 5.95 24.95 11.03
C PHE A 31 6.79 25.61 12.13
N THR A 32 6.72 26.91 12.24
CA THR A 32 7.43 27.64 13.31
C THR A 32 6.84 27.36 14.69
N LYS A 33 5.50 27.20 14.81
CA LYS A 33 4.85 26.81 16.06
C LYS A 33 5.02 25.33 16.41
N LEU A 34 5.27 24.47 15.45
CA LEU A 34 5.61 23.06 15.67
C LEU A 34 7.07 22.89 16.11
N SER A 35 7.98 23.75 15.64
CA SER A 35 9.40 23.71 15.97
C SER A 35 9.74 24.24 17.37
N VAL A 36 8.83 24.96 18.04
CA VAL A 36 9.07 25.51 19.40
C VAL A 36 9.16 24.42 20.49
N GLY A 37 8.79 23.15 20.18
CA GLY A 37 9.04 22.01 21.06
C GLY A 37 10.27 21.19 20.71
N ALA A 38 10.88 21.42 19.55
CA ALA A 38 12.09 20.74 19.11
C ALA A 38 13.32 21.60 19.48
N ALA A 39 13.73 21.51 20.73
CA ALA A 39 14.86 22.27 21.31
C ALA A 39 16.23 21.91 20.72
N HIS A 40 16.34 21.35 19.54
CA HIS A 40 17.60 21.20 18.79
C HIS A 40 17.30 21.11 17.31
N ALA A 41 16.86 22.18 16.68
CA ALA A 41 17.10 22.34 15.26
C ALA A 41 18.63 22.38 15.07
N ALA A 42 19.21 21.29 14.58
CA ALA A 42 20.61 21.29 14.18
C ALA A 42 20.83 22.48 13.21
N PRO A 43 21.92 23.24 13.34
CA PRO A 43 22.18 24.37 12.47
C PRO A 43 22.09 23.92 11.01
N ALA A 44 21.52 24.77 10.16
CA ALA A 44 21.39 24.49 8.74
C ALA A 44 22.78 24.19 8.17
N ARG A 45 23.05 22.90 7.93
CA ARG A 45 24.33 22.44 7.40
C ARG A 45 24.31 22.70 5.90
N GLU A 46 25.25 23.46 5.40
CA GLU A 46 25.49 23.56 3.97
C GLU A 46 25.99 22.20 3.47
N PHE A 47 25.22 21.55 2.63
CA PHE A 47 25.60 20.26 2.06
C PHE A 47 26.45 20.48 0.81
N HIS A 48 27.63 19.87 0.76
CA HIS A 48 28.39 19.78 -0.47
C HIS A 48 27.63 18.96 -1.52
N PRO A 49 27.67 19.30 -2.81
CA PRO A 49 26.98 18.58 -3.86
C PRO A 49 27.26 17.08 -3.88
N LYS A 50 28.48 16.67 -3.53
CA LYS A 50 28.90 15.27 -3.40
C LYS A 50 28.18 14.55 -2.26
N GLU A 51 28.04 15.19 -1.09
CA GLU A 51 27.33 14.62 0.06
C GLU A 51 25.84 14.45 -0.27
N LEU A 52 25.27 15.43 -0.95
CA LEU A 52 23.89 15.38 -1.41
C LEU A 52 23.67 14.22 -2.39
N PHE A 53 24.54 14.07 -3.40
CA PHE A 53 24.47 12.97 -4.34
C PHE A 53 24.60 11.61 -3.66
N LEU A 54 25.56 11.43 -2.75
CA LEU A 54 25.75 10.21 -1.99
C LEU A 54 24.51 9.86 -1.13
N SER A 55 23.87 10.88 -0.55
CA SER A 55 22.64 10.69 0.24
C SER A 55 21.46 10.20 -0.63
N TRP A 56 21.41 10.61 -1.91
CA TRP A 56 20.39 10.18 -2.87
C TRP A 56 20.72 8.85 -3.56
N LEU A 57 21.98 8.40 -3.50
CA LEU A 57 22.46 7.22 -4.20
C LEU A 57 21.62 5.95 -3.96
N PRO A 58 21.22 5.59 -2.73
CA PRO A 58 20.38 4.38 -2.50
C PRO A 58 19.04 4.47 -3.21
N TYR A 59 18.43 5.66 -3.25
CA TYR A 59 17.13 5.88 -3.91
C TYR A 59 17.26 5.85 -5.43
N LEU A 60 18.34 6.40 -5.98
CA LEU A 60 18.62 6.35 -7.42
C LEU A 60 18.89 4.91 -7.87
N LEU A 61 19.70 4.15 -7.11
CA LEU A 61 19.94 2.74 -7.37
C LEU A 61 18.64 1.93 -7.32
N LEU A 62 17.80 2.19 -6.32
CA LEU A 62 16.49 1.55 -6.22
C LEU A 62 15.64 1.84 -7.45
N ALA A 63 15.54 3.10 -7.86
CA ALA A 63 14.76 3.49 -9.05
C ALA A 63 15.27 2.79 -10.31
N VAL A 64 16.58 2.79 -10.54
CA VAL A 64 17.22 2.13 -11.69
C VAL A 64 16.96 0.62 -11.68
N LEU A 65 17.14 -0.05 -10.54
CA LEU A 65 16.90 -1.49 -10.41
C LEU A 65 15.42 -1.85 -10.61
N VAL A 66 14.49 -1.07 -10.04
CA VAL A 66 13.04 -1.28 -10.24
C VAL A 66 12.69 -1.14 -11.72
N ILE A 67 13.21 -0.12 -12.40
CA ILE A 67 12.99 0.06 -13.83
C ILE A 67 13.58 -1.12 -14.59
N ALA A 68 14.84 -1.45 -14.37
CA ALA A 68 15.54 -2.53 -15.08
C ALA A 68 14.84 -3.89 -14.96
N VAL A 69 14.34 -4.22 -13.77
CA VAL A 69 13.65 -5.51 -13.52
C VAL A 69 12.24 -5.54 -14.12
N ASN A 70 11.59 -4.37 -14.30
CA ASN A 70 10.22 -4.28 -14.79
C ASN A 70 10.08 -3.83 -16.25
N LEU A 71 11.16 -3.60 -16.98
CA LEU A 71 11.12 -3.35 -18.42
C LEU A 71 10.45 -4.52 -19.16
N PRO A 72 9.66 -4.29 -20.21
CA PRO A 72 9.01 -5.36 -20.97
C PRO A 72 10.00 -6.43 -21.49
N SER A 73 11.22 -6.04 -21.85
CA SER A 73 12.28 -6.91 -22.33
C SER A 73 12.92 -7.79 -21.24
N THR A 74 13.08 -7.27 -20.03
CA THR A 74 13.76 -7.95 -18.92
C THR A 74 12.80 -8.65 -17.96
N LYS A 75 11.57 -8.20 -17.89
CA LYS A 75 10.54 -8.73 -17.00
C LYS A 75 10.35 -10.25 -17.11
N PRO A 76 10.33 -10.88 -18.31
CA PRO A 76 10.22 -12.34 -18.42
C PRO A 76 11.42 -13.09 -17.82
N LEU A 77 12.62 -12.52 -17.91
CA LEU A 77 13.85 -13.07 -17.31
C LEU A 77 13.72 -13.11 -15.79
N PHE A 78 13.48 -11.96 -15.18
CA PHE A 78 13.40 -11.82 -13.71
C PHE A 78 12.14 -12.45 -13.10
N ALA A 79 11.09 -12.67 -13.89
CA ALA A 79 9.91 -13.42 -13.47
C ALA A 79 10.11 -14.96 -13.54
N GLY A 80 11.30 -15.44 -13.92
CA GLY A 80 11.57 -16.88 -14.05
C GLY A 80 10.77 -17.58 -15.15
N LYS A 81 10.37 -16.83 -16.19
CA LYS A 81 9.62 -17.37 -17.35
C LYS A 81 10.53 -17.67 -18.54
N ALA A 82 11.76 -17.18 -18.52
CA ALA A 82 12.73 -17.43 -19.57
C ALA A 82 13.48 -18.74 -19.32
N LYS A 83 13.84 -19.45 -20.40
CA LYS A 83 14.60 -20.71 -20.34
C LYS A 83 15.94 -20.49 -19.63
N GLY A 84 16.23 -21.29 -18.60
CA GLY A 84 17.43 -21.19 -17.76
C GLY A 84 17.30 -20.26 -16.55
N TRP A 85 16.20 -19.50 -16.40
CA TRP A 85 15.95 -18.58 -15.28
C TRP A 85 14.80 -19.06 -14.38
N GLU A 86 14.34 -20.29 -14.57
CA GLU A 86 13.18 -20.88 -13.86
C GLU A 86 13.38 -20.97 -12.34
N TRP A 87 14.62 -21.05 -11.88
CA TRP A 87 15.00 -21.06 -10.47
C TRP A 87 14.62 -19.77 -9.72
N LEU A 88 14.38 -18.67 -10.45
CA LEU A 88 13.87 -17.41 -9.86
C LEU A 88 12.40 -17.50 -9.46
N LEU A 89 11.67 -18.47 -9.96
CA LEU A 89 10.26 -18.68 -9.68
C LEU A 89 10.10 -19.85 -8.71
N VAL A 90 9.93 -19.56 -7.45
CA VAL A 90 9.64 -20.58 -6.43
C VAL A 90 8.12 -20.81 -6.40
N LYS A 91 7.72 -22.04 -6.69
CA LYS A 91 6.31 -22.46 -6.64
C LYS A 91 6.10 -23.35 -5.44
N PHE A 92 5.11 -23.02 -4.61
CA PHE A 92 4.76 -23.85 -3.46
C PHE A 92 3.23 -23.88 -3.26
N LYS A 93 2.76 -24.99 -2.72
CA LYS A 93 1.36 -25.18 -2.35
C LYS A 93 1.24 -24.98 -0.86
N ILE A 94 0.42 -24.03 -0.44
CA ILE A 94 0.13 -23.79 0.97
C ILE A 94 -1.34 -24.09 1.17
N TYR A 95 -1.65 -24.95 2.15
CA TYR A 95 -2.98 -25.19 2.68
C TYR A 95 -4.04 -25.71 1.69
N ASN A 96 -4.13 -25.14 0.48
CA ASN A 96 -5.06 -25.58 -0.55
C ASN A 96 -4.31 -26.24 -1.71
N PRO A 97 -4.53 -27.55 -2.01
CA PRO A 97 -3.83 -28.27 -3.07
C PRO A 97 -4.08 -27.69 -4.47
N ASN A 98 -5.20 -26.99 -4.64
CA ASN A 98 -5.59 -26.38 -5.92
C ASN A 98 -5.05 -24.97 -6.11
N LYS A 99 -4.43 -24.34 -5.07
CA LYS A 99 -3.89 -22.99 -5.12
C LYS A 99 -2.37 -23.02 -5.12
N LEU A 100 -1.78 -22.77 -6.29
CA LEU A 100 -0.34 -22.67 -6.47
C LEU A 100 0.11 -21.23 -6.22
N TYR A 101 0.98 -21.04 -5.25
CA TYR A 101 1.62 -19.74 -5.01
C TYR A 101 2.95 -19.68 -5.78
N ALA A 102 3.09 -18.64 -6.59
CA ALA A 102 4.29 -18.37 -7.36
C ALA A 102 5.01 -17.15 -6.76
N PHE A 103 6.20 -17.38 -6.22
CA PHE A 103 7.03 -16.33 -5.61
C PHE A 103 8.23 -16.02 -6.49
N THR A 104 8.21 -14.85 -7.14
CA THR A 104 9.31 -14.30 -7.94
C THR A 104 10.21 -13.48 -7.03
N TRP A 105 11.11 -14.15 -6.32
CA TRP A 105 11.86 -13.51 -5.24
C TRP A 105 12.73 -12.34 -5.69
N LEU A 106 13.37 -12.43 -6.87
CA LEU A 106 14.22 -11.36 -7.39
C LEU A 106 13.42 -10.14 -7.88
N GLN A 107 12.16 -10.35 -8.31
CA GLN A 107 11.27 -9.28 -8.74
C GLN A 107 10.54 -8.64 -7.54
N SER A 108 10.67 -9.24 -6.35
CA SER A 108 10.07 -8.71 -5.13
C SER A 108 10.68 -7.35 -4.75
N PRO A 109 9.87 -6.33 -4.45
CA PRO A 109 10.37 -5.02 -4.05
C PRO A 109 11.36 -5.06 -2.88
N GLY A 110 11.14 -5.96 -1.91
CA GLY A 110 12.03 -6.12 -0.77
C GLY A 110 13.42 -6.60 -1.16
N THR A 111 13.52 -7.53 -2.11
CA THR A 111 14.80 -8.03 -2.61
C THR A 111 15.54 -6.93 -3.39
N ILE A 112 14.82 -6.17 -4.21
CA ILE A 112 15.41 -5.05 -4.96
C ILE A 112 15.95 -3.98 -4.00
N MET A 113 15.20 -3.66 -2.94
CA MET A 113 15.64 -2.74 -1.87
C MET A 113 16.90 -3.24 -1.17
N LEU A 114 16.94 -4.54 -0.84
CA LEU A 114 18.10 -5.16 -0.20
C LEU A 114 19.34 -5.07 -1.10
N ILE A 115 19.19 -5.41 -2.38
CA ILE A 115 20.28 -5.32 -3.36
C ILE A 115 20.77 -3.87 -3.52
N ALA A 116 19.83 -2.91 -3.66
CA ALA A 116 20.18 -1.49 -3.75
C ALA A 116 20.96 -1.01 -2.50
N GLY A 117 20.52 -1.43 -1.32
CA GLY A 117 21.22 -1.14 -0.07
C GLY A 117 22.62 -1.74 -0.03
N CYS A 118 22.76 -3.02 -0.38
CA CYS A 118 24.07 -3.70 -0.42
C CYS A 118 25.05 -3.05 -1.40
N ILE A 119 24.57 -2.60 -2.55
CA ILE A 119 25.40 -1.88 -3.54
C ILE A 119 25.77 -0.48 -2.99
N ALA A 120 24.87 0.20 -2.28
CA ALA A 120 25.12 1.54 -1.78
C ALA A 120 26.18 1.60 -0.65
N PHE A 121 26.30 0.55 0.19
CA PHE A 121 27.19 0.56 1.36
C PHE A 121 28.64 0.93 1.06
N PRO A 122 29.32 0.35 0.04
CA PRO A 122 30.71 0.69 -0.26
C PRO A 122 30.88 2.17 -0.65
N PHE A 123 29.91 2.70 -1.42
CA PHE A 123 29.97 4.12 -1.86
C PHE A 123 29.72 5.10 -0.72
N LEU A 124 28.96 4.68 0.30
CA LEU A 124 28.69 5.48 1.50
C LEU A 124 29.83 5.37 2.53
N GLY A 125 30.85 4.57 2.29
CA GLY A 125 31.95 4.36 3.24
C GLY A 125 31.53 3.67 4.55
N ILE A 126 30.41 2.94 4.56
CA ILE A 126 29.89 2.26 5.75
C ILE A 126 30.63 0.92 5.94
N PRO A 127 31.28 0.69 7.09
CA PRO A 127 31.95 -0.59 7.36
C PRO A 127 30.94 -1.75 7.38
N PHE A 128 31.29 -2.89 6.79
CA PHE A 128 30.44 -4.08 6.76
C PHE A 128 29.97 -4.53 8.14
N LYS A 129 30.79 -4.38 9.18
CA LYS A 129 30.42 -4.68 10.56
C LYS A 129 29.25 -3.82 11.03
N THR A 130 29.29 -2.52 10.76
CA THR A 130 28.21 -1.58 11.10
C THR A 130 26.95 -1.87 10.30
N ALA A 131 27.08 -2.18 9.01
CA ALA A 131 25.97 -2.56 8.15
C ALA A 131 25.27 -3.84 8.68
N GLY A 132 26.02 -4.88 9.05
CA GLY A 132 25.51 -6.10 9.64
C GLY A 132 24.79 -5.89 10.97
N GLN A 133 25.36 -5.04 11.84
CA GLN A 133 24.71 -4.69 13.11
C GLN A 133 23.38 -3.96 12.92
N GLN A 134 23.34 -3.00 11.99
CA GLN A 134 22.11 -2.28 11.65
C GLN A 134 21.07 -3.19 11.01
N PHE A 135 21.50 -4.09 10.12
CA PHE A 135 20.60 -5.10 9.55
C PHE A 135 19.98 -5.98 10.63
N GLY A 136 20.77 -6.50 11.56
CA GLY A 136 20.28 -7.30 12.69
C GLY A 136 19.31 -6.53 13.60
N LYS A 137 19.60 -5.25 13.87
CA LYS A 137 18.71 -4.36 14.63
C LYS A 137 17.38 -4.15 13.90
N THR A 138 17.44 -3.85 12.61
CA THR A 138 16.26 -3.65 11.75
C THR A 138 15.43 -4.92 11.68
N ALA A 139 16.05 -6.09 11.48
CA ALA A 139 15.35 -7.37 11.42
C ALA A 139 14.56 -7.64 12.72
N ARG A 140 15.13 -7.35 13.89
CA ARG A 140 14.42 -7.46 15.18
C ARG A 140 13.26 -6.48 15.28
N GLN A 141 13.44 -5.25 14.81
CA GLN A 141 12.38 -4.23 14.81
C GLN A 141 11.23 -4.57 13.86
N MET A 142 11.47 -5.39 12.84
CA MET A 142 10.44 -5.83 11.89
C MET A 142 9.56 -6.96 12.42
N ILE A 143 9.96 -7.68 13.46
CA ILE A 143 9.19 -8.82 13.99
C ILE A 143 7.74 -8.42 14.36
N PRO A 144 7.49 -7.35 15.14
CA PRO A 144 6.12 -6.93 15.44
C PRO A 144 5.30 -6.57 14.19
N SER A 145 5.93 -5.92 13.23
CA SER A 145 5.27 -5.57 11.95
C SER A 145 4.92 -6.82 11.14
N PHE A 146 5.79 -7.82 11.12
CA PHE A 146 5.53 -9.10 10.47
C PHE A 146 4.34 -9.83 11.13
N ILE A 147 4.31 -9.89 12.46
CA ILE A 147 3.19 -10.49 13.21
C ILE A 147 1.88 -9.74 12.89
N ALA A 148 1.91 -8.40 12.89
CA ALA A 148 0.73 -7.61 12.58
C ALA A 148 0.20 -7.89 11.15
N VAL A 149 1.08 -7.92 10.14
CA VAL A 149 0.69 -8.22 8.75
C VAL A 149 0.17 -9.65 8.63
N ALA A 150 0.83 -10.63 9.25
CA ALA A 150 0.37 -12.02 9.24
C ALA A 150 -1.02 -12.16 9.89
N SER A 151 -1.26 -11.47 11.02
CA SER A 151 -2.56 -11.46 11.69
C SER A 151 -3.66 -10.85 10.82
N ILE A 152 -3.37 -9.71 10.15
CA ILE A 152 -4.31 -9.05 9.23
C ILE A 152 -4.67 -9.97 8.05
N LEU A 153 -3.69 -10.61 7.45
CA LEU A 153 -3.93 -11.57 6.36
C LEU A 153 -4.74 -12.77 6.83
N SER A 154 -4.46 -13.29 8.02
CA SER A 154 -5.24 -14.39 8.63
C SER A 154 -6.69 -13.98 8.87
N ILE A 155 -6.93 -12.79 9.41
CA ILE A 155 -8.28 -12.24 9.59
C ILE A 155 -8.98 -12.12 8.22
N SER A 156 -8.29 -11.59 7.21
CA SER A 156 -8.85 -11.49 5.85
C SER A 156 -9.25 -12.85 5.29
N GLU A 157 -8.42 -13.87 5.44
CA GLU A 157 -8.74 -15.23 5.00
C GLU A 157 -9.95 -15.80 5.75
N VAL A 158 -10.01 -15.63 7.08
CA VAL A 158 -11.16 -16.06 7.89
C VAL A 158 -12.46 -15.35 7.48
N MET A 159 -12.41 -14.05 7.21
CA MET A 159 -13.57 -13.28 6.73
C MET A 159 -14.07 -13.76 5.36
N ASN A 160 -13.17 -14.25 4.51
CA ASN A 160 -13.47 -14.76 3.17
C ASN A 160 -13.84 -16.25 3.18
N LEU A 161 -13.49 -17.01 4.24
CA LEU A 161 -13.88 -18.41 4.37
C LEU A 161 -15.39 -18.50 4.48
N ALA A 162 -15.97 -19.31 3.59
CA ALA A 162 -17.35 -19.72 3.73
C ALA A 162 -17.47 -20.69 4.91
N LEU A 163 -18.43 -20.45 5.80
CA LEU A 163 -18.72 -21.40 6.87
C LEU A 163 -19.19 -22.72 6.27
N PRO A 164 -18.71 -23.85 6.78
CA PRO A 164 -19.23 -25.15 6.37
C PRO A 164 -20.72 -25.21 6.73
N ILE A 165 -21.53 -25.62 5.77
CA ILE A 165 -22.95 -25.87 6.05
C ILE A 165 -23.03 -27.20 6.78
N VAL A 166 -23.57 -27.15 7.97
CA VAL A 166 -23.87 -28.38 8.72
C VAL A 166 -25.08 -29.02 8.09
N ASP A 167 -24.93 -30.22 7.53
CA ASP A 167 -26.04 -31.01 7.05
C ASP A 167 -27.00 -31.30 8.22
N PRO A 168 -28.28 -30.91 8.13
CA PRO A 168 -29.25 -31.11 9.21
C PRO A 168 -29.42 -32.57 9.61
N LYS A 169 -29.19 -33.50 8.66
CA LYS A 169 -29.38 -34.94 8.87
C LYS A 169 -28.16 -35.62 9.46
N THR A 170 -26.96 -35.29 8.96
CA THR A 170 -25.72 -35.98 9.37
C THR A 170 -24.97 -35.25 10.46
N LYS A 171 -25.31 -33.99 10.75
CA LYS A 171 -24.58 -33.06 11.64
C LYS A 171 -23.08 -32.92 11.32
N LEU A 172 -22.66 -33.37 10.15
CA LEU A 172 -21.29 -33.25 9.65
C LEU A 172 -21.11 -31.92 8.91
N ALA A 173 -19.98 -31.28 9.11
CA ALA A 173 -19.59 -30.08 8.37
C ALA A 173 -19.22 -30.47 6.95
N VAL A 174 -20.01 -30.02 5.97
CA VAL A 174 -19.76 -30.29 4.55
C VAL A 174 -19.11 -29.07 3.91
N TRP A 175 -17.88 -29.25 3.45
CA TRP A 175 -17.12 -28.23 2.74
C TRP A 175 -17.35 -28.37 1.23
N GLY A 176 -17.73 -27.27 0.58
CA GLY A 176 -17.71 -27.24 -0.89
C GLY A 176 -18.88 -27.91 -1.58
N VAL A 177 -20.08 -27.92 -1.00
CA VAL A 177 -21.28 -28.44 -1.68
C VAL A 177 -21.62 -27.55 -2.86
N VAL A 178 -21.55 -28.12 -4.07
CA VAL A 178 -21.96 -27.46 -5.32
C VAL A 178 -23.46 -27.17 -5.25
N GLY A 179 -23.84 -25.90 -5.43
CA GLY A 179 -25.26 -25.48 -5.45
C GLY A 179 -25.77 -24.85 -4.14
N VAL A 180 -25.02 -24.87 -3.04
CA VAL A 180 -25.42 -24.17 -1.83
C VAL A 180 -24.63 -22.86 -1.73
N LYS A 181 -25.33 -21.73 -1.61
CA LYS A 181 -24.73 -20.40 -1.49
C LYS A 181 -23.93 -20.32 -0.19
N GLN A 182 -22.63 -20.49 -0.28
CA GLN A 182 -21.74 -20.42 0.89
C GLN A 182 -21.78 -18.99 1.44
N ILE A 183 -22.08 -18.84 2.73
CA ILE A 183 -22.18 -17.55 3.38
C ILE A 183 -20.86 -17.28 4.09
N SER A 184 -20.00 -16.45 3.50
CA SER A 184 -18.86 -15.88 4.19
C SER A 184 -19.25 -14.53 4.84
N MET A 185 -18.48 -14.09 5.82
CA MET A 185 -18.69 -12.77 6.44
C MET A 185 -18.64 -11.65 5.38
N VAL A 186 -17.69 -11.73 4.45
CA VAL A 186 -17.56 -10.74 3.36
C VAL A 186 -18.77 -10.79 2.42
N ASN A 187 -19.32 -11.96 2.10
CA ASN A 187 -20.54 -12.07 1.30
C ASN A 187 -21.75 -11.43 2.01
N THR A 188 -21.88 -11.65 3.32
CA THR A 188 -22.95 -11.02 4.10
C THR A 188 -22.83 -9.50 4.09
N MET A 189 -21.62 -8.97 4.31
CA MET A 189 -21.37 -7.53 4.23
C MET A 189 -21.67 -6.97 2.84
N ALA A 190 -21.24 -7.65 1.78
CA ALA A 190 -21.51 -7.25 0.40
C ALA A 190 -23.01 -7.22 0.10
N ASN A 191 -23.76 -8.28 0.48
CA ASN A 191 -25.20 -8.35 0.30
C ASN A 191 -25.92 -7.23 1.06
N THR A 192 -25.47 -6.90 2.28
CA THR A 192 -26.03 -5.80 3.06
C THR A 192 -25.80 -4.46 2.35
N LEU A 193 -24.61 -4.23 1.82
CA LEU A 193 -24.32 -3.02 1.03
C LEU A 193 -25.19 -2.94 -0.22
N VAL A 194 -25.33 -4.05 -0.95
CA VAL A 194 -26.21 -4.13 -2.15
C VAL A 194 -27.68 -3.82 -1.80
N ALA A 195 -28.14 -4.29 -0.65
CA ALA A 195 -29.52 -4.06 -0.22
C ALA A 195 -29.77 -2.64 0.34
N SER A 196 -28.74 -2.02 0.96
CA SER A 196 -28.91 -0.78 1.71
C SER A 196 -28.42 0.47 0.98
N VAL A 197 -27.51 0.31 0.00
CA VAL A 197 -26.89 1.42 -0.71
C VAL A 197 -27.26 1.37 -2.19
N SER A 198 -27.71 2.49 -2.75
CA SER A 198 -27.99 2.59 -4.18
C SER A 198 -26.70 2.39 -5.01
N HIS A 199 -26.82 1.69 -6.13
CA HIS A 199 -25.72 1.51 -7.09
C HIS A 199 -25.18 2.84 -7.64
N TYR A 200 -25.98 3.90 -7.64
CA TYR A 200 -25.53 5.27 -8.00
C TYR A 200 -24.65 5.91 -6.92
N VAL A 201 -24.83 5.56 -5.65
CA VAL A 201 -24.10 6.16 -4.53
C VAL A 201 -22.84 5.39 -4.18
N TYR A 202 -22.86 4.06 -4.35
CA TYR A 202 -21.78 3.19 -3.95
C TYR A 202 -20.40 3.59 -4.53
N PRO A 203 -20.28 3.96 -5.82
CA PRO A 203 -18.99 4.39 -6.37
C PRO A 203 -18.36 5.58 -5.64
N ALA A 204 -19.20 6.51 -5.12
CA ALA A 204 -18.69 7.66 -4.36
C ALA A 204 -18.12 7.27 -2.99
N ILE A 205 -18.69 6.23 -2.35
CA ILE A 205 -18.26 5.80 -1.02
C ILE A 205 -17.21 4.69 -1.07
N ALA A 206 -17.01 4.03 -2.20
CA ALA A 206 -16.03 2.96 -2.37
C ALA A 206 -14.60 3.35 -1.90
N PRO A 207 -14.06 4.55 -2.17
CA PRO A 207 -12.77 4.98 -1.65
C PRO A 207 -12.68 5.02 -0.13
N ILE A 208 -13.81 5.24 0.58
CA ILE A 208 -13.85 5.33 2.04
C ILE A 208 -13.42 4.01 2.68
N PHE A 209 -13.82 2.87 2.11
CA PHE A 209 -13.42 1.55 2.64
C PHE A 209 -11.90 1.37 2.59
N GLY A 210 -11.27 1.79 1.50
CA GLY A 210 -9.81 1.80 1.39
C GLY A 210 -9.15 2.73 2.39
N THR A 211 -9.69 3.93 2.55
CA THR A 211 -9.20 4.94 3.52
C THR A 211 -9.24 4.39 4.95
N ILE A 212 -10.37 3.80 5.36
CA ILE A 212 -10.53 3.16 6.67
C ILE A 212 -9.56 1.97 6.79
N GLY A 213 -9.44 1.16 5.74
CA GLY A 213 -8.53 0.02 5.72
C GLY A 213 -7.09 0.41 6.02
N VAL A 214 -6.57 1.46 5.38
CA VAL A 214 -5.21 1.95 5.63
C VAL A 214 -5.09 2.68 6.96
N PHE A 215 -6.11 3.42 7.37
CA PHE A 215 -6.13 4.02 8.71
C PHE A 215 -5.89 2.95 9.79
N LEU A 216 -6.57 1.81 9.70
CA LEU A 216 -6.45 0.71 10.66
C LEU A 216 -5.14 -0.08 10.52
N THR A 217 -4.71 -0.35 9.28
CA THR A 217 -3.60 -1.29 9.01
C THR A 217 -2.27 -0.62 8.73
N GLY A 218 -2.28 0.67 8.39
CA GLY A 218 -1.09 1.40 7.94
C GLY A 218 -0.57 0.99 6.55
N SER A 219 -1.21 0.03 5.88
CA SER A 219 -0.72 -0.59 4.63
C SER A 219 -1.83 -0.71 3.59
N ASN A 220 -1.56 -0.19 2.38
CA ASN A 220 -2.47 -0.34 1.24
C ASN A 220 -2.69 -1.82 0.87
N THR A 221 -1.62 -2.63 0.89
CA THR A 221 -1.72 -4.07 0.62
C THR A 221 -2.63 -4.77 1.61
N SER A 222 -2.47 -4.47 2.90
CA SER A 222 -3.32 -5.05 3.97
C SER A 222 -4.76 -4.57 3.88
N ALA A 223 -4.99 -3.30 3.55
CA ALA A 223 -6.33 -2.75 3.33
C ALA A 223 -7.02 -3.42 2.14
N ASN A 224 -6.31 -3.62 1.04
CA ASN A 224 -6.84 -4.33 -0.13
C ASN A 224 -7.09 -5.82 0.16
N ALA A 225 -6.28 -6.46 0.98
CA ALA A 225 -6.52 -7.82 1.42
C ALA A 225 -7.81 -7.94 2.25
N LEU A 226 -8.08 -6.96 3.13
CA LEU A 226 -9.30 -6.95 3.94
C LEU A 226 -10.56 -6.64 3.11
N PHE A 227 -10.52 -5.57 2.32
CA PHE A 227 -11.71 -5.00 1.69
C PHE A 227 -11.79 -5.21 0.18
N GLY A 228 -10.73 -5.70 -0.48
CA GLY A 228 -10.73 -5.87 -1.93
C GLY A 228 -11.80 -6.85 -2.42
N ASN A 229 -11.98 -7.97 -1.72
CA ASN A 229 -13.04 -8.92 -2.06
C ASN A 229 -14.44 -8.38 -1.75
N LEU A 230 -14.60 -7.59 -0.68
CA LEU A 230 -15.85 -6.89 -0.39
C LEU A 230 -16.23 -5.95 -1.54
N GLN A 231 -15.27 -5.14 -2.01
CA GLN A 231 -15.47 -4.23 -3.14
C GLN A 231 -15.90 -4.99 -4.41
N LYS A 232 -15.21 -6.10 -4.70
CA LYS A 232 -15.51 -6.97 -5.83
C LYS A 232 -16.93 -7.52 -5.76
N LEU A 233 -17.30 -8.16 -4.65
CA LEU A 233 -18.61 -8.80 -4.48
C LEU A 233 -19.75 -7.79 -4.48
N THR A 234 -19.55 -6.62 -3.88
CA THR A 234 -20.55 -5.54 -3.89
C THR A 234 -20.72 -4.99 -5.32
N ALA A 235 -19.63 -4.81 -6.07
CA ALA A 235 -19.70 -4.39 -7.47
C ALA A 235 -20.48 -5.38 -8.32
N GLN A 236 -20.21 -6.68 -8.17
CA GLN A 236 -20.94 -7.76 -8.85
C GLN A 236 -22.45 -7.70 -8.53
N GLY A 237 -22.79 -7.55 -7.25
CA GLY A 237 -24.18 -7.48 -6.82
C GLY A 237 -24.94 -6.24 -7.31
N MET A 238 -24.23 -5.15 -7.59
CA MET A 238 -24.79 -3.88 -8.09
C MET A 238 -24.68 -3.71 -9.61
N GLY A 239 -24.07 -4.66 -10.34
CA GLY A 239 -23.84 -4.52 -11.78
C GLY A 239 -22.81 -3.46 -12.16
N LEU A 240 -21.85 -3.17 -11.26
CA LEU A 240 -20.76 -2.21 -11.46
C LEU A 240 -19.47 -2.93 -11.88
N SER A 241 -18.52 -2.20 -12.49
CA SER A 241 -17.20 -2.77 -12.81
C SER A 241 -16.43 -3.14 -11.52
N GLU A 242 -16.07 -4.42 -11.41
CA GLU A 242 -15.25 -4.95 -10.30
C GLU A 242 -13.87 -4.26 -10.25
N TYR A 243 -13.28 -4.02 -11.43
CA TYR A 243 -11.97 -3.37 -11.55
C TYR A 243 -12.03 -1.92 -11.07
N LEU A 244 -13.08 -1.19 -11.43
CA LEU A 244 -13.27 0.19 -11.00
C LEU A 244 -13.44 0.28 -9.48
N MET A 245 -14.29 -0.57 -8.89
CA MET A 245 -14.54 -0.53 -7.44
C MET A 245 -13.32 -0.96 -6.63
N ALA A 246 -12.61 -2.01 -7.06
CA ALA A 246 -11.36 -2.42 -6.42
C ALA A 246 -10.27 -1.31 -6.53
N SER A 247 -10.18 -0.66 -7.70
CA SER A 247 -9.25 0.45 -7.91
C SER A 247 -9.62 1.68 -7.07
N ALA A 248 -10.92 1.97 -6.91
CA ALA A 248 -11.43 3.03 -6.04
C ALA A 248 -11.04 2.79 -4.57
N GLY A 249 -11.20 1.55 -4.08
CA GLY A 249 -10.72 1.15 -2.76
C GLY A 249 -9.22 1.35 -2.60
N SER A 250 -8.43 0.96 -3.60
CA SER A 250 -6.97 1.13 -3.57
C SER A 250 -6.55 2.61 -3.62
N ALA A 251 -7.23 3.45 -4.38
CA ALA A 251 -7.00 4.90 -4.42
C ALA A 251 -7.36 5.56 -3.07
N GLY A 252 -8.49 5.18 -2.48
CA GLY A 252 -8.87 5.59 -1.13
C GLY A 252 -7.87 5.17 -0.07
N SER A 253 -7.28 3.98 -0.23
CA SER A 253 -6.19 3.50 0.62
C SER A 253 -4.96 4.41 0.58
N ALA A 254 -4.61 4.96 -0.58
CA ALA A 254 -3.53 5.94 -0.70
C ALA A 254 -3.85 7.23 0.07
N ALA A 255 -5.11 7.70 0.02
CA ALA A 255 -5.57 8.84 0.82
C ALA A 255 -5.50 8.55 2.32
N GLY A 256 -5.85 7.35 2.75
CA GLY A 256 -5.80 6.90 4.14
C GLY A 256 -4.40 6.94 4.76
N LYS A 257 -3.34 6.90 3.95
CA LYS A 257 -1.96 7.06 4.42
C LYS A 257 -1.73 8.38 5.14
N MET A 258 -2.39 9.45 4.74
CA MET A 258 -2.25 10.78 5.36
C MET A 258 -2.70 10.81 6.82
N ILE A 259 -3.63 9.94 7.20
CA ILE A 259 -4.20 9.87 8.55
C ILE A 259 -3.78 8.61 9.32
N SER A 260 -3.07 7.70 8.67
CA SER A 260 -2.61 6.46 9.30
C SER A 260 -1.60 6.76 10.42
N PRO A 261 -1.86 6.31 11.67
CA PRO A 261 -0.95 6.53 12.79
C PRO A 261 0.48 6.05 12.51
N GLN A 262 0.63 4.88 11.87
CA GLN A 262 1.93 4.34 11.50
C GLN A 262 2.70 5.26 10.55
N SER A 263 2.03 5.80 9.52
CA SER A 263 2.67 6.70 8.56
C SER A 263 3.04 8.04 9.20
N ILE A 264 2.20 8.54 10.10
CA ILE A 264 2.43 9.78 10.82
C ILE A 264 3.62 9.64 11.78
N VAL A 265 3.73 8.53 12.53
CA VAL A 265 4.88 8.28 13.42
C VAL A 265 6.19 8.23 12.62
N ILE A 266 6.20 7.53 11.47
CA ILE A 266 7.38 7.47 10.61
C ILE A 266 7.78 8.87 10.13
N ALA A 267 6.80 9.65 9.63
CA ALA A 267 7.06 11.01 9.16
C ALA A 267 7.52 11.93 10.29
N ALA A 268 6.87 11.88 11.45
CA ALA A 268 7.25 12.68 12.64
C ALA A 268 8.65 12.34 13.11
N THR A 269 9.02 11.05 13.12
CA THR A 269 10.38 10.61 13.47
C THR A 269 11.42 11.17 12.48
N ALA A 270 11.13 11.11 11.18
CA ALA A 270 12.04 11.57 10.14
C ALA A 270 12.35 13.07 10.21
N VAL A 271 11.39 13.88 10.70
CA VAL A 271 11.55 15.34 10.82
C VAL A 271 11.76 15.81 12.27
N GLY A 272 11.98 14.90 13.22
CA GLY A 272 12.25 15.24 14.63
C GLY A 272 11.04 15.77 15.40
N LEU A 273 9.82 15.49 14.97
CA LEU A 273 8.56 15.95 15.61
C LEU A 273 7.86 14.84 16.42
N LEU A 274 8.62 13.93 17.02
CA LEU A 274 8.09 12.90 17.92
C LEU A 274 7.25 13.53 19.04
N GLY A 275 6.10 12.90 19.35
CA GLY A 275 5.15 13.42 20.34
C GLY A 275 4.13 14.43 19.78
N SER A 276 4.24 14.78 18.49
CA SER A 276 3.30 15.69 17.81
C SER A 276 2.31 14.96 16.90
N GLU A 277 2.26 13.64 16.96
CA GLU A 277 1.51 12.78 16.04
C GLU A 277 0.01 13.12 16.00
N GLY A 278 -0.60 13.34 17.17
CA GLY A 278 -2.01 13.72 17.27
C GLY A 278 -2.32 15.09 16.64
N ARG A 279 -1.37 16.03 16.70
CA ARG A 279 -1.50 17.34 16.07
C ARG A 279 -1.39 17.24 14.56
N ILE A 280 -0.42 16.43 14.08
CA ILE A 280 -0.24 16.15 12.65
C ILE A 280 -1.51 15.49 12.11
N MET A 281 -2.03 14.45 12.78
CA MET A 281 -3.25 13.75 12.37
C MET A 281 -4.46 14.69 12.30
N ARG A 282 -4.65 15.56 13.30
CA ARG A 282 -5.73 16.56 13.28
C ARG A 282 -5.64 17.49 12.06
N GLN A 283 -4.45 17.79 11.61
CA GLN A 283 -4.25 18.66 10.45
C GLN A 283 -4.47 17.89 9.14
N THR A 284 -3.94 16.68 9.04
CA THR A 284 -4.05 15.87 7.81
C THR A 284 -5.48 15.41 7.54
N ILE A 285 -6.31 15.13 8.55
CA ILE A 285 -7.73 14.79 8.38
C ILE A 285 -8.47 15.87 7.58
N LYS A 286 -8.18 17.16 7.80
CA LYS A 286 -8.82 18.26 7.07
C LYS A 286 -8.59 18.22 5.57
N TYR A 287 -7.48 17.64 5.13
CA TYR A 287 -7.14 17.47 3.73
C TYR A 287 -7.58 16.11 3.18
N THR A 288 -7.56 15.08 4.03
CA THR A 288 -7.98 13.73 3.64
C THR A 288 -9.45 13.67 3.26
N ILE A 289 -10.34 14.34 4.05
CA ILE A 289 -11.78 14.31 3.78
C ILE A 289 -12.11 14.89 2.40
N PRO A 290 -11.72 16.14 2.06
CA PRO A 290 -11.96 16.68 0.72
C PRO A 290 -11.34 15.83 -0.39
N PHE A 291 -10.14 15.28 -0.16
CA PHE A 291 -9.46 14.44 -1.14
C PHE A 291 -10.24 13.15 -1.43
N VAL A 292 -10.74 12.48 -0.40
CA VAL A 292 -11.58 11.27 -0.55
C VAL A 292 -12.91 11.60 -1.23
N LEU A 293 -13.50 12.75 -0.96
CA LEU A 293 -14.71 13.21 -1.65
C LEU A 293 -14.46 13.44 -3.15
N VAL A 294 -13.36 14.09 -3.50
CA VAL A 294 -12.96 14.29 -4.90
C VAL A 294 -12.73 12.93 -5.57
N LEU A 295 -12.03 12.00 -4.92
CA LEU A 295 -11.87 10.64 -5.43
C LEU A 295 -13.22 9.96 -5.67
N GLY A 296 -14.15 10.07 -4.74
CA GLY A 296 -15.50 9.54 -4.88
C GLY A 296 -16.24 10.09 -6.09
N LEU A 297 -16.16 11.42 -6.30
CA LEU A 297 -16.74 12.08 -7.48
C LEU A 297 -16.08 11.62 -8.79
N MET A 298 -14.76 11.44 -8.79
CA MET A 298 -14.05 10.88 -9.95
C MET A 298 -14.52 9.46 -10.26
N VAL A 299 -14.66 8.62 -9.24
CA VAL A 299 -15.14 7.24 -9.43
C VAL A 299 -16.57 7.22 -9.96
N LEU A 300 -17.44 8.11 -9.47
CA LEU A 300 -18.80 8.32 -10.06
C LEU A 300 -18.72 8.69 -11.53
N GLY A 301 -17.83 9.64 -11.89
CA GLY A 301 -17.63 10.04 -13.29
C GLY A 301 -17.21 8.84 -14.15
N TYR A 302 -16.27 8.03 -13.69
CA TYR A 302 -15.85 6.82 -14.42
C TYR A 302 -16.94 5.75 -14.48
N ALA A 303 -17.75 5.61 -13.43
CA ALA A 303 -18.81 4.61 -13.41
C ALA A 303 -19.95 4.91 -14.39
N PHE A 304 -20.33 6.18 -14.55
CA PHE A 304 -21.56 6.55 -15.26
C PHE A 304 -21.37 7.50 -16.44
N VAL A 305 -20.35 8.39 -16.43
CA VAL A 305 -20.11 9.36 -17.52
C VAL A 305 -19.11 8.80 -18.52
N PHE A 306 -18.07 8.10 -18.06
CA PHE A 306 -17.01 7.57 -18.91
C PHE A 306 -16.83 6.05 -18.78
N PRO A 307 -17.92 5.23 -18.86
CA PRO A 307 -17.81 3.79 -18.65
C PRO A 307 -16.92 3.09 -19.68
N HIS A 308 -16.77 3.68 -20.88
CA HIS A 308 -15.90 3.17 -21.96
C HIS A 308 -14.40 3.26 -21.64
N LEU A 309 -13.99 4.02 -20.63
CA LEU A 309 -12.60 4.10 -20.16
C LEU A 309 -12.28 3.05 -19.07
N VAL A 310 -13.30 2.35 -18.61
CA VAL A 310 -13.17 1.32 -17.55
C VAL A 310 -13.09 -0.05 -18.21
N PRO A 311 -12.05 -0.86 -17.93
CA PRO A 311 -11.92 -2.20 -18.49
C PRO A 311 -12.98 -3.16 -17.97
#